data_077842a48e83b55f384c55001e87d6a9
#
_entry.id   077842a48e83b55f384c55001e87d6a9
#
_cell.length_a   1.000
_cell.length_b   1.000
_cell.length_c   1.000
_cell.angle_alpha   90.00
_cell.angle_beta   90.00
_cell.angle_gamma   90.00
#
_symmetry.space_group_name_H-M   'P 1'
#
loop_
_entity.id
_entity.type
_entity.pdbx_description
1 polymer ?
#
loop_
_entity_poly.entity_id
_entity_poly.type
_entity_poly.pdbx_seq_one_letter_code
_entity_poly.pdbx_strand_id
1 'polypeptide(L)'
;MRYIFLLAFIIAAAYSAKVKDLASVIGVRENQVIGYGLVVGLSGTGDGSSSKFTIQSIANMLQSVNVKLSPNDIKSKNVAAVMVTGRLPAFARQGDAIDISVSSIGDAKSLMGGTLLLTALKGVDGEIYALAQGSLALGGSVGRGGNHPTAATIPSGGIVEREVAYDIATATNASLSLKNSSFDTAKKLQDAINAR
;
A
#
# COMPACT_ATOMS: atom_id res chain seq x y z
N MET A 1 21.57 34.72 37.36
CA MET A 1 20.07 34.81 37.27
C MET A 1 19.60 35.16 35.85
N ARG A 2 20.14 36.13 35.12
CA ARG A 2 19.67 36.47 33.73
C ARG A 2 19.74 35.33 32.73
N TYR A 3 20.71 34.44 32.79
CA TYR A 3 20.84 33.29 31.87
C TYR A 3 19.90 32.13 32.19
N ILE A 4 19.46 32.00 33.45
CA ILE A 4 18.47 30.96 33.83
C ILE A 4 17.09 31.31 33.28
N PHE A 5 16.71 32.60 33.24
CA PHE A 5 15.47 33.06 32.62
C PHE A 5 15.45 32.91 31.11
N LEU A 6 16.62 33.12 30.44
CA LEU A 6 16.77 32.89 29.01
C LEU A 6 16.66 31.42 28.64
N LEU A 7 17.25 30.52 29.43
CA LEU A 7 17.17 29.09 29.25
C LEU A 7 15.74 28.58 29.48
N ALA A 8 15.02 29.07 30.46
CA ALA A 8 13.63 28.71 30.72
C ALA A 8 12.68 29.17 29.60
N PHE A 9 12.96 30.32 28.96
CA PHE A 9 12.17 30.83 27.84
C PHE A 9 12.35 30.00 26.56
N ILE A 10 13.54 29.46 26.33
CA ILE A 10 13.83 28.58 25.16
C ILE A 10 13.14 27.23 25.31
N ILE A 11 13.02 26.70 26.53
CA ILE A 11 12.34 25.41 26.79
C ILE A 11 10.81 25.53 26.61
N ALA A 12 10.22 26.69 26.93
CA ALA A 12 8.78 26.92 26.75
C ALA A 12 8.33 26.98 25.26
N ALA A 13 9.22 27.29 24.34
CA ALA A 13 8.90 27.37 22.90
C ALA A 13 8.83 25.99 22.18
N ALA A 14 9.21 24.90 22.85
CA ALA A 14 9.40 23.59 22.22
C ALA A 14 8.14 22.69 22.16
N TYR A 15 7.01 23.06 22.78
CA TYR A 15 5.82 22.24 22.84
C TYR A 15 4.63 22.82 22.06
N SER A 16 4.79 22.99 20.75
CA SER A 16 3.65 23.27 19.88
C SER A 16 3.09 21.96 19.32
N ALA A 17 2.09 21.39 19.98
CA ALA A 17 1.36 20.26 19.46
C ALA A 17 0.49 20.69 18.27
N LYS A 18 0.64 20.03 17.14
CA LYS A 18 -0.20 20.27 15.95
C LYS A 18 -1.49 19.47 16.07
N VAL A 19 -2.61 19.99 15.57
CA VAL A 19 -3.91 19.28 15.55
C VAL A 19 -3.78 17.89 14.97
N LYS A 20 -3.00 17.69 13.89
CA LYS A 20 -2.74 16.39 13.26
C LYS A 20 -2.08 15.36 14.17
N ASP A 21 -1.38 15.81 15.22
CA ASP A 21 -0.71 14.91 16.17
C ASP A 21 -1.69 14.39 17.22
N LEU A 22 -2.75 15.16 17.51
CA LEU A 22 -3.75 14.89 18.53
C LEU A 22 -5.03 14.24 18.00
N ALA A 23 -5.42 14.54 16.76
CA ALA A 23 -6.70 14.13 16.20
C ALA A 23 -6.59 13.77 14.70
N SER A 24 -7.58 13.02 14.24
CA SER A 24 -7.84 12.73 12.83
C SER A 24 -9.23 13.21 12.43
N VAL A 25 -9.41 13.60 11.18
CA VAL A 25 -10.72 13.99 10.65
C VAL A 25 -11.56 12.73 10.44
N ILE A 26 -12.77 12.72 10.99
CA ILE A 26 -13.71 11.60 10.80
C ILE A 26 -14.13 11.54 9.32
N GLY A 27 -14.19 10.32 8.77
CA GLY A 27 -14.54 10.09 7.37
C GLY A 27 -13.35 10.12 6.41
N VAL A 28 -12.18 10.63 6.84
CA VAL A 28 -10.94 10.63 6.05
C VAL A 28 -10.04 9.49 6.51
N ARG A 29 -9.87 8.47 5.66
CA ARG A 29 -9.03 7.30 5.96
C ARG A 29 -8.33 6.80 4.73
N GLU A 30 -7.22 6.11 4.93
CA GLU A 30 -6.63 5.29 3.87
C GLU A 30 -7.52 4.07 3.59
N ASN A 31 -7.64 3.72 2.32
CA ASN A 31 -8.36 2.52 1.90
C ASN A 31 -7.35 1.47 1.45
N GLN A 32 -7.61 0.21 1.82
CA GLN A 32 -6.81 -0.91 1.37
C GLN A 32 -7.32 -1.39 0.02
N VAL A 33 -6.39 -1.62 -0.91
CA VAL A 33 -6.70 -2.23 -2.21
C VAL A 33 -5.89 -3.50 -2.37
N ILE A 34 -6.49 -4.50 -3.00
CA ILE A 34 -5.93 -5.83 -3.15
C ILE A 34 -6.11 -6.33 -4.57
N GLY A 35 -5.14 -7.08 -5.07
CA GLY A 35 -5.19 -7.73 -6.37
C GLY A 35 -4.48 -9.07 -6.37
N TYR A 36 -4.80 -9.88 -7.36
CA TYR A 36 -4.10 -11.09 -7.70
C TYR A 36 -3.27 -10.84 -8.96
N GLY A 37 -1.98 -11.15 -8.91
CA GLY A 37 -1.06 -10.89 -10.01
C GLY A 37 -0.12 -12.05 -10.29
N LEU A 38 0.64 -11.88 -11.37
CA LEU A 38 1.74 -12.78 -11.74
C LEU A 38 3.06 -12.00 -11.77
N VAL A 39 4.07 -12.59 -11.16
CA VAL A 39 5.47 -12.16 -11.26
C VAL A 39 6.18 -13.06 -12.24
N VAL A 40 6.87 -12.47 -13.21
CA VAL A 40 7.63 -13.16 -14.24
C VAL A 40 9.11 -12.85 -14.16
N GLY A 41 9.95 -13.60 -14.88
CA GLY A 41 11.39 -13.37 -14.93
C GLY A 41 12.15 -13.99 -13.76
N LEU A 42 11.53 -14.88 -13.01
CA LEU A 42 12.17 -15.61 -11.91
C LEU A 42 13.09 -16.70 -12.45
N SER A 43 14.32 -16.72 -11.98
CA SER A 43 15.37 -17.65 -12.48
C SER A 43 15.24 -19.05 -11.83
N GLY A 44 14.14 -19.74 -12.10
CA GLY A 44 13.86 -21.08 -11.56
C GLY A 44 13.37 -21.07 -10.10
N THR A 45 13.11 -19.91 -9.52
CA THR A 45 12.67 -19.74 -8.11
C THR A 45 11.17 -19.51 -7.98
N GLY A 46 10.45 -19.47 -9.10
CA GLY A 46 8.99 -19.32 -9.14
C GLY A 46 8.24 -20.56 -8.69
N ASP A 47 6.94 -20.56 -8.91
CA ASP A 47 6.05 -21.65 -8.50
C ASP A 47 6.38 -22.96 -9.22
N GLY A 48 6.22 -24.06 -8.51
CA GLY A 48 6.42 -25.40 -9.07
C GLY A 48 5.33 -25.76 -10.09
N SER A 49 5.63 -26.77 -10.91
CA SER A 49 4.70 -27.27 -11.93
C SER A 49 3.43 -27.91 -11.34
N SER A 50 3.39 -28.12 -10.02
CA SER A 50 2.21 -28.60 -9.27
C SER A 50 1.22 -27.50 -8.94
N SER A 51 1.59 -26.24 -9.03
CA SER A 51 0.72 -25.08 -8.75
C SER A 51 -0.29 -24.87 -9.88
N LYS A 52 -1.37 -25.65 -9.88
CA LYS A 52 -2.41 -25.63 -10.94
C LYS A 52 -2.99 -24.24 -11.17
N PHE A 53 -3.18 -23.46 -10.11
CA PHE A 53 -3.74 -22.10 -10.21
C PHE A 53 -2.76 -21.14 -10.91
N THR A 54 -1.45 -21.26 -10.69
CA THR A 54 -0.43 -20.47 -11.41
C THR A 54 -0.43 -20.79 -12.88
N ILE A 55 -0.45 -22.08 -13.22
CA ILE A 55 -0.50 -22.56 -14.61
C ILE A 55 -1.76 -22.05 -15.32
N GLN A 56 -2.92 -22.13 -14.64
CA GLN A 56 -4.19 -21.64 -15.21
C GLN A 56 -4.16 -20.13 -15.42
N SER A 57 -3.58 -19.38 -14.48
CA SER A 57 -3.45 -17.93 -14.60
C SER A 57 -2.54 -17.52 -15.76
N ILE A 58 -1.43 -18.22 -15.97
CA ILE A 58 -0.57 -18.00 -17.13
C ILE A 58 -1.32 -18.30 -18.43
N ALA A 59 -2.08 -19.40 -18.48
CA ALA A 59 -2.87 -19.75 -19.65
C ALA A 59 -3.92 -18.68 -19.98
N ASN A 60 -4.64 -18.20 -18.97
CA ASN A 60 -5.64 -17.14 -19.13
C ASN A 60 -5.00 -15.83 -19.61
N MET A 61 -3.84 -15.46 -19.05
CA MET A 61 -3.09 -14.27 -19.47
C MET A 61 -2.62 -14.39 -20.93
N LEU A 62 -2.05 -15.53 -21.33
CA LEU A 62 -1.62 -15.76 -22.71
C LEU A 62 -2.80 -15.72 -23.67
N GLN A 63 -3.95 -16.26 -23.25
CA GLN A 63 -5.18 -16.20 -24.04
C GLN A 63 -5.68 -14.76 -24.22
N SER A 64 -5.51 -13.88 -23.22
CA SER A 64 -5.91 -12.46 -23.35
C SER A 64 -5.09 -11.70 -24.41
N VAL A 65 -3.87 -12.15 -24.69
CA VAL A 65 -3.01 -11.62 -25.76
C VAL A 65 -3.01 -12.50 -27.03
N ASN A 66 -4.06 -13.32 -27.19
CA ASN A 66 -4.32 -14.16 -28.37
C ASN A 66 -3.33 -15.33 -28.58
N VAL A 67 -2.61 -15.73 -27.52
CA VAL A 67 -1.74 -16.90 -27.51
C VAL A 67 -2.48 -18.08 -26.88
N LYS A 68 -2.77 -19.12 -27.63
CA LYS A 68 -3.44 -20.33 -27.15
C LYS A 68 -2.41 -21.41 -26.85
N LEU A 69 -2.24 -21.72 -25.56
CA LEU A 69 -1.43 -22.84 -25.09
C LEU A 69 -2.25 -23.73 -24.18
N SER A 70 -1.96 -25.04 -24.21
CA SER A 70 -2.53 -25.96 -23.22
C SER A 70 -1.86 -25.72 -21.85
N PRO A 71 -2.61 -25.74 -20.74
CA PRO A 71 -2.01 -25.66 -19.41
C PRO A 71 -0.91 -26.70 -19.16
N ASN A 72 -0.98 -27.86 -19.83
CA ASN A 72 0.01 -28.93 -19.70
C ASN A 72 1.37 -28.62 -20.36
N ASP A 73 1.41 -27.64 -21.26
CA ASP A 73 2.63 -27.24 -21.98
C ASP A 73 3.40 -26.13 -21.24
N ILE A 74 2.84 -25.60 -20.15
CA ILE A 74 3.39 -24.48 -19.41
C ILE A 74 4.32 -24.98 -18.30
N LYS A 75 5.59 -24.53 -18.34
CA LYS A 75 6.57 -24.73 -17.27
C LYS A 75 6.68 -23.46 -16.43
N SER A 76 6.18 -23.49 -15.20
CA SER A 76 5.95 -22.30 -14.39
C SER A 76 7.12 -21.84 -13.51
N LYS A 77 8.27 -22.53 -13.48
CA LYS A 77 9.39 -22.20 -12.57
C LYS A 77 9.93 -20.77 -12.64
N ASN A 78 9.63 -20.05 -13.72
CA ASN A 78 10.03 -18.65 -13.90
C ASN A 78 8.90 -17.67 -13.60
N VAL A 79 7.75 -18.17 -13.10
CA VAL A 79 6.57 -17.36 -12.80
C VAL A 79 6.09 -17.70 -11.39
N ALA A 80 5.59 -16.72 -10.67
CA ALA A 80 4.94 -16.90 -9.36
C ALA A 80 3.61 -16.18 -9.32
N ALA A 81 2.61 -16.83 -8.73
CA ALA A 81 1.37 -16.20 -8.38
C ALA A 81 1.52 -15.40 -7.09
N VAL A 82 1.03 -14.18 -7.08
CA VAL A 82 1.22 -13.25 -5.97
C VAL A 82 -0.05 -12.53 -5.57
N MET A 83 -0.16 -12.24 -4.29
CA MET A 83 -1.07 -11.27 -3.75
C MET A 83 -0.40 -9.90 -3.79
N VAL A 84 -1.11 -8.91 -4.31
CA VAL A 84 -0.66 -7.54 -4.45
C VAL A 84 -1.54 -6.66 -3.60
N THR A 85 -0.95 -5.86 -2.73
CA THR A 85 -1.69 -4.97 -1.84
C THR A 85 -1.12 -3.56 -1.94
N GLY A 86 -2.00 -2.57 -1.82
CA GLY A 86 -1.63 -1.16 -1.77
C GLY A 86 -2.48 -0.41 -0.76
N ARG A 87 -1.97 0.74 -0.31
CA ARG A 87 -2.74 1.70 0.50
C ARG A 87 -3.06 2.89 -0.36
N LEU A 88 -4.35 3.10 -0.58
CA LEU A 88 -4.85 4.26 -1.30
C LEU A 88 -5.01 5.41 -0.29
N PRO A 89 -4.17 6.45 -0.36
CA PRO A 89 -4.28 7.58 0.55
C PRO A 89 -5.64 8.27 0.45
N ALA A 90 -6.03 8.92 1.53
CA ALA A 90 -7.16 9.83 1.48
C ALA A 90 -6.85 10.96 0.48
N PHE A 91 -7.82 11.33 -0.34
CA PHE A 91 -7.70 12.35 -1.40
C PHE A 91 -6.72 12.00 -2.54
N ALA A 92 -6.31 10.74 -2.68
CA ALA A 92 -5.55 10.31 -3.85
C ALA A 92 -6.37 10.57 -5.12
N ARG A 93 -5.70 11.13 -6.13
CA ARG A 93 -6.31 11.48 -7.42
C ARG A 93 -5.90 10.48 -8.49
N GLN A 94 -6.68 10.44 -9.55
CA GLN A 94 -6.31 9.67 -10.74
C GLN A 94 -4.94 10.11 -11.26
N GLY A 95 -4.05 9.13 -11.48
CA GLY A 95 -2.66 9.35 -11.88
C GLY A 95 -1.66 9.42 -10.73
N ASP A 96 -2.10 9.50 -9.47
CA ASP A 96 -1.19 9.46 -8.32
C ASP A 96 -0.52 8.10 -8.21
N ALA A 97 0.76 8.11 -7.83
CA ALA A 97 1.53 6.90 -7.60
C ALA A 97 1.40 6.44 -6.15
N ILE A 98 1.26 5.12 -5.95
CA ILE A 98 1.21 4.48 -4.63
C ILE A 98 2.23 3.35 -4.53
N ASP A 99 2.72 3.11 -3.33
CA ASP A 99 3.61 1.99 -3.05
C ASP A 99 2.82 0.68 -2.98
N ILE A 100 3.41 -0.37 -3.53
CA ILE A 100 2.80 -1.68 -3.66
C ILE A 100 3.62 -2.71 -2.88
N SER A 101 2.93 -3.57 -2.15
CA SER A 101 3.50 -4.76 -1.52
C SER A 101 3.05 -5.99 -2.27
N VAL A 102 3.99 -6.91 -2.51
CA VAL A 102 3.79 -8.14 -3.28
C VAL A 102 4.22 -9.32 -2.42
N SER A 103 3.38 -10.34 -2.30
CA SER A 103 3.67 -11.55 -1.53
C SER A 103 3.28 -12.79 -2.33
N SER A 104 4.15 -13.78 -2.38
CA SER A 104 3.84 -15.06 -3.03
C SER A 104 2.71 -15.78 -2.30
N ILE A 105 1.79 -16.36 -3.07
CA ILE A 105 0.71 -17.22 -2.56
C ILE A 105 0.89 -18.67 -3.00
N GLY A 106 1.84 -18.93 -3.88
CA GLY A 106 2.21 -20.27 -4.34
C GLY A 106 3.37 -20.85 -3.53
N ASP A 107 4.11 -21.73 -4.19
CA ASP A 107 5.28 -22.41 -3.64
C ASP A 107 6.61 -21.83 -4.17
N ALA A 108 6.59 -20.59 -4.65
CA ALA A 108 7.79 -19.87 -5.08
C ALA A 108 8.79 -19.73 -3.94
N LYS A 109 10.06 -20.01 -4.24
CA LYS A 109 11.16 -19.93 -3.27
C LYS A 109 11.70 -18.51 -3.11
N SER A 110 11.60 -17.70 -4.16
CA SER A 110 12.06 -16.31 -4.16
C SER A 110 11.41 -15.52 -5.29
N LEU A 111 11.11 -14.25 -5.03
CA LEU A 111 10.63 -13.27 -6.00
C LEU A 111 11.77 -12.36 -6.52
N MET A 112 13.03 -12.65 -6.16
CA MET A 112 14.19 -11.83 -6.52
C MET A 112 14.36 -11.72 -8.03
N GLY A 113 14.53 -10.49 -8.51
CA GLY A 113 14.73 -10.18 -9.93
C GLY A 113 13.47 -10.27 -10.79
N GLY A 114 12.32 -10.58 -10.16
CA GLY A 114 11.05 -10.68 -10.86
C GLY A 114 10.42 -9.33 -11.19
N THR A 115 9.48 -9.34 -12.12
CA THR A 115 8.67 -8.20 -12.53
C THR A 115 7.20 -8.57 -12.38
N LEU A 116 6.44 -7.73 -11.68
CA LEU A 116 4.98 -7.84 -11.58
C LEU A 116 4.35 -7.41 -12.90
N LEU A 117 3.53 -8.27 -13.47
CA LEU A 117 2.70 -7.93 -14.63
C LEU A 117 1.55 -7.02 -14.21
N LEU A 118 0.96 -6.32 -15.20
CA LEU A 118 -0.15 -5.41 -14.96
C LEU A 118 -1.27 -6.12 -14.16
N THR A 119 -1.55 -5.58 -12.99
CA THR A 119 -2.45 -6.16 -12.00
C THR A 119 -3.46 -5.12 -11.54
N ALA A 120 -4.74 -5.43 -11.66
CA ALA A 120 -5.80 -4.58 -11.14
C ALA A 120 -5.94 -4.75 -9.62
N LEU A 121 -5.95 -3.62 -8.90
CA LEU A 121 -6.16 -3.57 -7.46
C LEU A 121 -7.58 -3.10 -7.18
N LYS A 122 -8.31 -3.92 -6.42
CA LYS A 122 -9.72 -3.71 -6.09
C LYS A 122 -9.91 -3.29 -4.65
N GLY A 123 -10.90 -2.45 -4.42
CA GLY A 123 -11.40 -2.15 -3.09
C GLY A 123 -12.34 -3.25 -2.55
N VAL A 124 -12.85 -3.04 -1.35
CA VAL A 124 -13.81 -3.94 -0.68
C VAL A 124 -15.13 -4.05 -1.45
N ASP A 125 -15.49 -3.02 -2.20
CA ASP A 125 -16.67 -2.95 -3.07
C ASP A 125 -16.51 -3.74 -4.39
N GLY A 126 -15.31 -4.27 -4.66
CA GLY A 126 -14.99 -5.03 -5.88
C GLY A 126 -14.59 -4.15 -7.07
N GLU A 127 -14.63 -2.83 -6.94
CA GLU A 127 -14.26 -1.88 -7.98
C GLU A 127 -12.74 -1.72 -8.08
N ILE A 128 -12.23 -1.44 -9.29
CA ILE A 128 -10.81 -1.21 -9.53
C ILE A 128 -10.48 0.24 -9.17
N TYR A 129 -9.50 0.42 -8.27
CA TYR A 129 -9.03 1.72 -7.81
C TYR A 129 -7.61 2.05 -8.28
N ALA A 130 -6.78 1.03 -8.52
CA ALA A 130 -5.42 1.24 -9.02
C ALA A 130 -4.98 0.09 -9.93
N LEU A 131 -3.99 0.37 -10.74
CA LEU A 131 -3.25 -0.63 -11.52
C LEU A 131 -1.82 -0.69 -11.00
N ALA A 132 -1.28 -1.90 -10.83
CA ALA A 132 0.07 -2.11 -10.32
C ALA A 132 0.92 -2.90 -11.32
N GLN A 133 2.16 -2.45 -11.53
CA GLN A 133 3.18 -3.17 -12.31
C GLN A 133 4.58 -2.68 -11.95
N GLY A 134 5.59 -3.47 -12.26
CA GLY A 134 6.98 -3.03 -12.13
C GLY A 134 7.93 -4.07 -11.57
N SER A 135 9.20 -3.71 -11.53
CA SER A 135 10.26 -4.58 -11.00
C SER A 135 10.22 -4.64 -9.49
N LEU A 136 10.39 -5.83 -8.94
CA LEU A 136 10.32 -6.08 -7.51
C LEU A 136 11.60 -5.66 -6.81
N ALA A 137 11.46 -4.88 -5.74
CA ALA A 137 12.52 -4.59 -4.80
C ALA A 137 12.32 -5.45 -3.54
N LEU A 138 13.23 -6.38 -3.28
CA LEU A 138 13.20 -7.15 -2.05
C LEU A 138 13.79 -6.33 -0.90
N GLY A 139 13.02 -6.17 0.17
CA GLY A 139 13.50 -5.55 1.41
C GLY A 139 14.40 -6.50 2.17
N GLY A 140 15.49 -5.99 2.74
CA GLY A 140 16.39 -6.71 3.63
C GLY A 140 17.83 -6.71 3.18
N SER A 141 18.75 -6.58 4.15
CA SER A 141 20.19 -6.70 3.96
C SER A 141 20.56 -8.15 3.60
N VAL A 142 21.51 -8.31 2.69
CA VAL A 142 22.17 -9.58 2.36
C VAL A 142 23.08 -10.00 3.55
N GLY A 143 22.49 -10.15 4.72
CA GLY A 143 23.16 -10.52 5.97
C GLY A 143 22.41 -11.64 6.68
N ARG A 144 23.08 -12.34 7.59
CA ARG A 144 22.66 -13.54 8.33
C ARG A 144 21.35 -13.49 9.13
N GLY A 145 20.40 -12.58 8.83
CA GLY A 145 19.13 -12.40 9.54
C GLY A 145 17.98 -12.10 8.62
N GLY A 146 17.24 -13.12 8.20
CA GLY A 146 15.83 -13.01 7.87
C GLY A 146 15.43 -12.15 6.70
N ASN A 147 15.97 -12.39 5.52
CA ASN A 147 15.34 -11.90 4.30
C ASN A 147 14.11 -12.77 3.99
N HIS A 148 12.95 -12.17 3.80
CA HIS A 148 11.76 -12.89 3.31
C HIS A 148 11.77 -12.85 1.77
N PRO A 149 12.35 -13.87 1.09
CA PRO A 149 12.55 -13.84 -0.36
C PRO A 149 11.24 -13.92 -1.14
N THR A 150 10.14 -14.23 -0.46
CA THR A 150 8.79 -14.38 -1.02
C THR A 150 7.92 -13.14 -0.84
N ALA A 151 8.46 -12.06 -0.26
CA ALA A 151 7.81 -10.77 -0.14
C ALA A 151 8.69 -9.66 -0.73
N ALA A 152 8.08 -8.71 -1.42
CA ALA A 152 8.75 -7.62 -2.10
C ALA A 152 7.90 -6.36 -2.10
N THR A 153 8.50 -5.23 -2.44
CA THR A 153 7.81 -3.96 -2.66
C THR A 153 8.11 -3.42 -4.05
N ILE A 154 7.21 -2.60 -4.55
CA ILE A 154 7.42 -1.81 -5.76
C ILE A 154 7.12 -0.36 -5.38
N PRO A 155 8.15 0.44 -5.08
CA PRO A 155 7.95 1.86 -4.78
C PRO A 155 7.32 2.56 -5.98
N SER A 156 6.25 3.31 -5.72
CA SER A 156 5.46 3.99 -6.77
C SER A 156 5.00 3.05 -7.91
N GLY A 157 4.85 1.76 -7.61
CA GLY A 157 4.49 0.74 -8.61
C GLY A 157 3.00 0.64 -8.92
N GLY A 158 2.16 1.35 -8.19
CA GLY A 158 0.73 1.44 -8.44
C GLY A 158 0.34 2.83 -8.93
N ILE A 159 -0.58 2.90 -9.87
CA ILE A 159 -1.17 4.14 -10.37
C ILE A 159 -2.65 4.13 -10.03
N VAL A 160 -3.13 5.18 -9.41
CA VAL A 160 -4.55 5.36 -9.06
C VAL A 160 -5.36 5.61 -10.33
N GLU A 161 -6.39 4.80 -10.55
CA GLU A 161 -7.31 4.92 -11.70
C GLU A 161 -8.65 5.53 -11.32
N ARG A 162 -9.03 5.40 -10.05
CA ARG A 162 -10.30 5.91 -9.53
C ARG A 162 -10.11 6.54 -8.17
N GLU A 163 -10.68 7.72 -7.99
CA GLU A 163 -10.70 8.43 -6.72
C GLU A 163 -11.75 7.83 -5.77
N VAL A 164 -11.46 7.89 -4.47
CA VAL A 164 -12.48 7.65 -3.44
C VAL A 164 -13.14 8.97 -3.14
N ALA A 165 -14.43 9.06 -3.39
CA ALA A 165 -15.20 10.27 -3.11
C ALA A 165 -15.24 10.54 -1.60
N TYR A 166 -14.72 11.69 -1.19
CA TYR A 166 -14.88 12.25 0.15
C TYR A 166 -15.70 13.51 0.08
N ASP A 167 -16.86 13.50 0.72
CA ASP A 167 -17.79 14.63 0.71
C ASP A 167 -17.44 15.68 1.79
N ILE A 168 -16.18 16.09 1.85
CA ILE A 168 -15.74 17.15 2.76
C ILE A 168 -16.15 18.54 2.25
N ALA A 169 -16.25 18.70 0.93
CA ALA A 169 -16.54 20.01 0.33
C ALA A 169 -17.98 20.50 0.62
N THR A 170 -18.91 19.56 0.83
CA THR A 170 -20.32 19.85 1.13
C THR A 170 -20.63 19.75 2.62
N ALA A 171 -19.69 19.24 3.44
CA ALA A 171 -19.89 19.10 4.88
C ALA A 171 -19.89 20.47 5.57
N THR A 172 -21.00 20.82 6.20
CA THR A 172 -21.14 22.06 6.99
C THR A 172 -20.31 22.05 8.28
N ASN A 173 -19.95 20.84 8.77
CA ASN A 173 -19.20 20.63 10.00
C ASN A 173 -18.10 19.57 9.79
N ALA A 174 -16.91 19.83 10.34
CA ALA A 174 -15.85 18.83 10.41
C ALA A 174 -15.81 18.22 11.80
N SER A 175 -15.87 16.89 11.89
CA SER A 175 -15.74 16.16 13.14
C SER A 175 -14.33 15.61 13.28
N LEU A 176 -13.72 15.78 14.45
CA LEU A 176 -12.39 15.29 14.79
C LEU A 176 -12.49 14.15 15.80
N SER A 177 -11.75 13.07 15.56
CA SER A 177 -11.55 11.98 16.50
C SER A 177 -10.21 12.13 17.18
N LEU A 178 -10.18 12.19 18.49
CA LEU A 178 -8.91 12.21 19.25
C LEU A 178 -8.23 10.85 19.17
N LYS A 179 -6.91 10.84 18.94
CA LYS A 179 -6.09 9.62 19.00
C LYS A 179 -6.03 9.01 20.39
N ASN A 180 -6.01 9.89 21.43
CA ASN A 180 -6.13 9.51 22.82
C ASN A 180 -7.40 10.15 23.38
N SER A 181 -8.40 9.33 23.70
CA SER A 181 -9.70 9.80 24.19
C SER A 181 -9.57 10.50 25.55
N SER A 182 -9.81 11.82 25.57
CA SER A 182 -9.82 12.64 26.77
C SER A 182 -10.81 13.78 26.58
N PHE A 183 -11.76 13.91 27.50
CA PHE A 183 -12.76 14.96 27.43
C PHE A 183 -12.15 16.35 27.57
N ASP A 184 -11.18 16.51 28.48
CA ASP A 184 -10.44 17.77 28.67
C ASP A 184 -9.67 18.19 27.44
N THR A 185 -8.98 17.21 26.77
CA THR A 185 -8.26 17.46 25.52
C THR A 185 -9.22 17.83 24.39
N ALA A 186 -10.38 17.18 24.30
CA ALA A 186 -11.39 17.48 23.28
C ALA A 186 -11.89 18.93 23.44
N LYS A 187 -12.21 19.33 24.67
CA LYS A 187 -12.68 20.68 24.97
C LYS A 187 -11.63 21.74 24.63
N LYS A 188 -10.39 21.57 25.09
CA LYS A 188 -9.28 22.48 24.79
C LYS A 188 -9.00 22.59 23.29
N LEU A 189 -9.05 21.46 22.55
CA LEU A 189 -8.84 21.45 21.11
C LEU A 189 -9.96 22.19 20.39
N GLN A 190 -11.23 21.96 20.79
CA GLN A 190 -12.40 22.65 20.25
C GLN A 190 -12.28 24.16 20.45
N ASP A 191 -11.99 24.58 21.69
CA ASP A 191 -11.86 25.99 22.02
C ASP A 191 -10.72 26.68 21.26
N ALA A 192 -9.57 25.98 21.08
CA ALA A 192 -8.43 26.50 20.34
C ALA A 192 -8.70 26.63 18.82
N ILE A 193 -9.50 25.73 18.22
CA ILE A 193 -9.87 25.80 16.80
C ILE A 193 -10.90 26.91 16.58
N ASN A 194 -11.90 27.04 17.45
CA ASN A 194 -12.99 28.00 17.29
C ASN A 194 -12.59 29.44 17.69
N ALA A 195 -11.47 29.62 18.38
CA ALA A 195 -10.94 30.94 18.76
C ALA A 195 -10.20 31.67 17.63
N ARG A 196 -10.07 31.07 16.46
CA ARG A 196 -9.47 31.63 15.24
C ARG A 196 -10.51 32.01 14.22
#